data_60b89b9ddfe4332c430a8c83f3bf6e91
#
_entry.id   60b89b9ddfe4332c430a8c83f3bf6e91
#
_cell.length_a   1.000
_cell.length_b   1.000
_cell.length_c   1.000
_cell.angle_alpha   90.00
_cell.angle_beta   90.00
_cell.angle_gamma   90.00
#
_symmetry.space_group_name_H-M   'P 1'
#
loop_
_entity.id
_entity.type
_entity.pdbx_description
1 polymer ?
#
loop_
_entity_poly.entity_id
_entity_poly.type
_entity_poly.pdbx_seq_one_letter_code
_entity_poly.pdbx_strand_id
1 'polypeptide(L)'
;MRLRSIEEYLFIHATETPNKIAVVVGTQATSYRSLYEKAYRYHEYLKKSGVSKGDIVVTRAGQDLNYVVTYLAIHMAGGVVTSLEKNIPLCGLKKTAEQVDADFVLLKEGEALKGSRKNLYFREVPPDTDDSELPTLDVPDPEESADILFTTGTTGISKGVELSHKALIATAENLIYGCEYKADTFLIVPGPLNHANAIRKLFTTIVNGSTICLLNGMSDIPGFFRALDNPQGTKACCLPPAAIRTVFALTGDKIGSYSEKIDFIESASAPLPESDKTRLCHLLPNTRLYNNYGSSEAASVSMYDYGKYPDKKGCIGKEMPNSHVIVVDDNHKEIKSDKEHMGLLACIGDVNMKGYVNDPGLTNEVLTDGIVYTNDIGYKDEEGFIYISGRKGDVINVGGVKVSPSEVEEAALAFEGIDDCICIAQEDKITGQALKLLIVLHRGTTLNIRKISEFLGERIEAVKVPRYYEQVERIERTYNGKIDRKYYR
;
A
#
# COMPACT_ATOMS: atom_id res chain seq x y z
N MET A 1 21.95 15.20 5.72
CA MET A 1 21.59 15.87 4.44
C MET A 1 20.67 14.90 3.69
N ARG A 2 19.53 15.35 3.20
CA ARG A 2 18.61 14.51 2.39
C ARG A 2 19.27 14.23 1.04
N LEU A 3 19.37 12.96 0.67
CA LEU A 3 19.91 12.55 -0.64
C LEU A 3 18.83 12.66 -1.72
N ARG A 4 19.21 12.54 -2.99
CA ARG A 4 18.33 12.85 -4.12
C ARG A 4 17.61 11.65 -4.70
N SER A 5 18.14 10.42 -4.49
CA SER A 5 17.54 9.19 -4.98
C SER A 5 17.79 8.01 -4.04
N ILE A 6 17.03 6.94 -4.21
CA ILE A 6 17.17 5.68 -3.47
C ILE A 6 18.54 5.05 -3.74
N GLU A 7 19.01 5.17 -4.98
CA GLU A 7 20.28 4.60 -5.46
C GLU A 7 21.49 5.29 -4.81
N GLU A 8 21.35 6.56 -4.48
CA GLU A 8 22.37 7.31 -3.73
C GLU A 8 22.48 6.79 -2.28
N TYR A 9 21.36 6.50 -1.63
CA TYR A 9 21.35 5.81 -0.32
C TYR A 9 21.94 4.40 -0.42
N LEU A 10 21.58 3.64 -1.47
CA LEU A 10 22.13 2.32 -1.70
C LEU A 10 23.65 2.36 -1.85
N PHE A 11 24.18 3.32 -2.62
CA PHE A 11 25.63 3.51 -2.79
C PHE A 11 26.34 3.79 -1.47
N ILE A 12 25.77 4.68 -0.63
CA ILE A 12 26.35 5.00 0.68
C ILE A 12 26.39 3.75 1.57
N HIS A 13 25.30 2.99 1.67
CA HIS A 13 25.29 1.76 2.47
C HIS A 13 26.21 0.67 1.89
N ALA A 14 26.31 0.58 0.58
CA ALA A 14 27.26 -0.33 -0.08
C ALA A 14 28.72 0.02 0.21
N THR A 15 29.00 1.30 0.50
CA THR A 15 30.35 1.81 0.83
C THR A 15 30.62 1.74 2.33
N GLU A 16 29.69 2.22 3.16
CA GLU A 16 29.91 2.38 4.60
C GLU A 16 29.62 1.08 5.40
N THR A 17 28.66 0.29 4.96
CA THR A 17 28.26 -0.98 5.59
C THR A 17 28.14 -2.12 4.58
N PRO A 18 29.20 -2.42 3.81
CA PRO A 18 29.16 -3.29 2.62
C PRO A 18 28.63 -4.70 2.90
N ASN A 19 28.94 -5.25 4.06
CA ASN A 19 28.56 -6.61 4.44
C ASN A 19 27.19 -6.73 5.12
N LYS A 20 26.54 -5.60 5.40
CA LYS A 20 25.19 -5.60 5.97
C LYS A 20 24.20 -6.16 4.96
N ILE A 21 23.31 -7.04 5.43
CA ILE A 21 22.30 -7.65 4.56
C ILE A 21 21.23 -6.61 4.20
N ALA A 22 21.02 -6.42 2.90
CA ALA A 22 19.98 -5.54 2.35
C ALA A 22 18.69 -6.32 2.07
N VAL A 23 18.80 -7.49 1.42
CA VAL A 23 17.64 -8.27 0.93
C VAL A 23 17.79 -9.73 1.33
N VAL A 24 16.69 -10.32 1.82
CA VAL A 24 16.57 -11.77 2.08
C VAL A 24 15.39 -12.31 1.27
N VAL A 25 15.63 -13.40 0.52
CA VAL A 25 14.60 -14.14 -0.22
C VAL A 25 14.77 -15.62 0.06
N GLY A 26 13.83 -16.23 0.77
CA GLY A 26 13.98 -17.61 1.23
C GLY A 26 15.18 -17.77 2.16
N THR A 27 16.21 -18.52 1.72
CA THR A 27 17.49 -18.70 2.43
C THR A 27 18.62 -17.83 1.88
N GLN A 28 18.37 -17.14 0.76
CA GLN A 28 19.39 -16.30 0.13
C GLN A 28 19.40 -14.92 0.78
N ALA A 29 20.57 -14.50 1.25
CA ALA A 29 20.84 -13.18 1.79
C ALA A 29 21.80 -12.43 0.85
N THR A 30 21.49 -11.18 0.56
CA THR A 30 22.28 -10.31 -0.32
C THR A 30 22.69 -9.06 0.45
N SER A 31 23.98 -8.76 0.49
CA SER A 31 24.51 -7.58 1.19
C SER A 31 24.26 -6.30 0.39
N TYR A 32 24.41 -5.14 1.04
CA TYR A 32 24.31 -3.83 0.37
C TYR A 32 25.32 -3.70 -0.77
N ARG A 33 26.58 -4.13 -0.55
CA ARG A 33 27.60 -4.11 -1.60
C ARG A 33 27.19 -4.98 -2.78
N SER A 34 26.85 -6.24 -2.53
CA SER A 34 26.43 -7.17 -3.57
C SER A 34 25.18 -6.68 -4.33
N LEU A 35 24.21 -6.09 -3.63
CA LEU A 35 23.02 -5.52 -4.25
C LEU A 35 23.37 -4.37 -5.20
N TYR A 36 24.22 -3.44 -4.75
CA TYR A 36 24.67 -2.31 -5.56
C TYR A 36 25.42 -2.77 -6.81
N GLU A 37 26.42 -3.65 -6.67
CA GLU A 37 27.20 -4.18 -7.78
C GLU A 37 26.34 -4.88 -8.83
N LYS A 38 25.38 -5.71 -8.37
CA LYS A 38 24.42 -6.38 -9.26
C LYS A 38 23.53 -5.39 -10.02
N ALA A 39 22.98 -4.40 -9.30
CA ALA A 39 22.14 -3.36 -9.90
C ALA A 39 22.94 -2.52 -10.90
N TYR A 40 24.17 -2.13 -10.56
CA TYR A 40 25.04 -1.36 -11.44
C TYR A 40 25.39 -2.11 -12.75
N ARG A 41 25.72 -3.39 -12.68
CA ARG A 41 26.00 -4.18 -13.89
C ARG A 41 24.77 -4.36 -14.78
N TYR A 42 23.62 -4.53 -14.13
CA TYR A 42 22.38 -4.62 -14.90
C TYR A 42 22.02 -3.27 -15.54
N HIS A 43 22.27 -2.16 -14.86
CA HIS A 43 22.16 -0.81 -15.41
C HIS A 43 23.07 -0.63 -16.66
N GLU A 44 24.33 -1.08 -16.61
CA GLU A 44 25.23 -1.07 -17.77
C GLU A 44 24.65 -1.83 -18.98
N TYR A 45 24.01 -2.97 -18.72
CA TYR A 45 23.31 -3.71 -19.77
C TYR A 45 22.13 -2.91 -20.34
N LEU A 46 21.33 -2.27 -19.49
CA LEU A 46 20.19 -1.45 -19.92
C LEU A 46 20.65 -0.26 -20.76
N LYS A 47 21.68 0.46 -20.34
CA LYS A 47 22.28 1.57 -21.12
C LYS A 47 22.81 1.10 -22.47
N LYS A 48 23.53 0.00 -22.52
CA LYS A 48 24.02 -0.61 -23.79
C LYS A 48 22.86 -1.05 -24.69
N SER A 49 21.72 -1.39 -24.13
CA SER A 49 20.50 -1.72 -24.86
C SER A 49 19.71 -0.49 -25.31
N GLY A 50 20.16 0.71 -24.94
CA GLY A 50 19.63 2.00 -25.38
C GLY A 50 18.66 2.65 -24.40
N VAL A 51 18.53 2.13 -23.16
CA VAL A 51 17.75 2.81 -22.11
C VAL A 51 18.49 4.07 -21.69
N SER A 52 17.77 5.15 -21.63
CA SER A 52 18.25 6.49 -21.30
C SER A 52 17.33 7.21 -20.35
N LYS A 53 17.73 8.39 -19.93
CA LYS A 53 17.01 9.24 -19.00
C LYS A 53 15.59 9.54 -19.49
N GLY A 54 14.60 9.28 -18.63
CA GLY A 54 13.19 9.52 -18.87
C GLY A 54 12.47 8.40 -19.62
N ASP A 55 13.19 7.39 -20.14
CA ASP A 55 12.56 6.27 -20.83
C ASP A 55 11.70 5.44 -19.87
N ILE A 56 10.48 5.15 -20.29
CA ILE A 56 9.55 4.33 -19.52
C ILE A 56 9.77 2.85 -19.81
N VAL A 57 10.10 2.09 -18.76
CA VAL A 57 10.35 0.64 -18.86
C VAL A 57 9.24 -0.13 -18.16
N VAL A 58 8.41 -0.82 -18.93
CA VAL A 58 7.35 -1.71 -18.39
C VAL A 58 7.92 -3.08 -18.07
N THR A 59 7.69 -3.58 -16.87
CA THR A 59 8.19 -4.88 -16.40
C THR A 59 7.17 -5.61 -15.54
N ARG A 60 7.40 -6.92 -15.31
CA ARG A 60 6.68 -7.71 -14.31
C ARG A 60 7.44 -7.69 -12.99
N ALA A 61 6.75 -7.42 -11.89
CA ALA A 61 7.33 -7.49 -10.56
C ALA A 61 7.42 -8.94 -10.07
N GLY A 62 8.62 -9.42 -9.86
CA GLY A 62 8.90 -10.64 -9.10
C GLY A 62 8.96 -10.35 -7.59
N GLN A 63 8.82 -11.39 -6.79
CA GLN A 63 9.06 -11.35 -5.34
C GLN A 63 10.43 -11.97 -5.04
N ASP A 64 11.44 -11.52 -5.77
CA ASP A 64 12.77 -12.11 -5.83
C ASP A 64 13.86 -11.06 -6.05
N LEU A 65 15.11 -11.49 -5.87
CA LEU A 65 16.28 -10.62 -6.01
C LEU A 65 16.41 -10.07 -7.45
N ASN A 66 16.05 -10.85 -8.47
CA ASN A 66 16.16 -10.42 -9.86
C ASN A 66 15.32 -9.17 -10.11
N TYR A 67 14.09 -9.14 -9.58
CA TYR A 67 13.24 -7.96 -9.72
C TYR A 67 13.79 -6.75 -8.93
N VAL A 68 14.28 -6.96 -7.69
CA VAL A 68 14.88 -5.86 -6.91
C VAL A 68 16.07 -5.24 -7.65
N VAL A 69 16.95 -6.07 -8.20
CA VAL A 69 18.10 -5.62 -9.01
C VAL A 69 17.62 -4.89 -10.25
N THR A 70 16.61 -5.42 -10.96
CA THR A 70 16.07 -4.80 -12.18
C THR A 70 15.44 -3.44 -11.88
N TYR A 71 14.66 -3.32 -10.81
CA TYR A 71 14.04 -2.08 -10.38
C TYR A 71 15.08 -0.99 -10.14
N LEU A 72 16.10 -1.29 -9.34
CA LEU A 72 17.20 -0.36 -9.06
C LEU A 72 18.02 -0.03 -10.31
N ALA A 73 18.28 -1.01 -11.17
CA ALA A 73 19.06 -0.81 -12.40
C ALA A 73 18.35 0.10 -13.40
N ILE A 74 17.01 0.04 -13.51
CA ILE A 74 16.25 0.94 -14.38
C ILE A 74 16.39 2.38 -13.85
N HIS A 75 16.23 2.61 -12.56
CA HIS A 75 16.46 3.93 -11.96
C HIS A 75 17.90 4.42 -12.18
N MET A 76 18.90 3.55 -11.95
CA MET A 76 20.30 3.87 -12.21
C MET A 76 20.57 4.26 -13.66
N ALA A 77 19.80 3.72 -14.61
CA ALA A 77 19.87 4.09 -16.03
C ALA A 77 19.15 5.42 -16.34
N GLY A 78 18.49 6.02 -15.34
CA GLY A 78 17.64 7.20 -15.50
C GLY A 78 16.25 6.88 -16.05
N GLY A 79 15.87 5.61 -16.12
CA GLY A 79 14.56 5.17 -16.60
C GLY A 79 13.48 5.25 -15.53
N VAL A 80 12.22 5.27 -15.99
CA VAL A 80 11.01 5.27 -15.17
C VAL A 80 10.43 3.86 -15.11
N VAL A 81 10.28 3.31 -13.88
CA VAL A 81 9.80 1.94 -13.71
C VAL A 81 8.28 1.87 -13.73
N THR A 82 7.73 0.99 -14.57
CA THR A 82 6.33 0.62 -14.54
C THR A 82 6.20 -0.87 -14.23
N SER A 83 5.85 -1.20 -13.00
CA SER A 83 5.79 -2.58 -12.51
C SER A 83 4.38 -3.14 -12.52
N LEU A 84 4.20 -4.28 -13.19
CA LEU A 84 2.95 -4.98 -13.29
C LEU A 84 2.97 -6.32 -12.55
N GLU A 85 1.82 -6.92 -12.39
CA GLU A 85 1.69 -8.23 -11.75
C GLU A 85 2.58 -9.30 -12.41
N LYS A 86 3.21 -10.16 -11.59
CA LYS A 86 4.14 -11.21 -12.02
C LYS A 86 3.60 -12.10 -13.15
N ASN A 87 2.31 -12.42 -13.09
CA ASN A 87 1.66 -13.35 -14.02
C ASN A 87 0.81 -12.65 -15.09
N ILE A 88 0.94 -11.33 -15.24
CA ILE A 88 0.18 -10.61 -16.26
C ILE A 88 0.49 -11.20 -17.65
N PRO A 89 -0.53 -11.51 -18.47
CA PRO A 89 -0.30 -12.04 -19.82
C PRO A 89 0.31 -10.97 -20.76
N LEU A 90 0.92 -11.41 -21.85
CA LEU A 90 1.54 -10.51 -22.84
C LEU A 90 0.60 -9.42 -23.39
N CYS A 91 -0.69 -9.75 -23.57
CA CYS A 91 -1.69 -8.76 -24.00
C CYS A 91 -1.88 -7.65 -22.95
N GLY A 92 -1.84 -7.99 -21.66
CA GLY A 92 -1.89 -7.02 -20.55
C GLY A 92 -0.65 -6.13 -20.52
N LEU A 93 0.55 -6.72 -20.64
CA LEU A 93 1.80 -5.96 -20.80
C LEU A 93 1.74 -4.98 -21.97
N LYS A 94 1.28 -5.46 -23.14
CA LYS A 94 1.14 -4.64 -24.34
C LYS A 94 0.18 -3.47 -24.11
N LYS A 95 -0.99 -3.74 -23.54
CA LYS A 95 -2.01 -2.71 -23.23
C LYS A 95 -1.44 -1.63 -22.31
N THR A 96 -0.74 -2.05 -21.25
CA THR A 96 -0.14 -1.09 -20.32
C THR A 96 0.98 -0.30 -20.97
N ALA A 97 1.85 -0.95 -21.74
CA ALA A 97 2.93 -0.28 -22.46
C ALA A 97 2.39 0.77 -23.46
N GLU A 98 1.25 0.49 -24.10
CA GLU A 98 0.55 1.44 -24.98
C GLU A 98 -0.05 2.59 -24.15
N GLN A 99 -0.63 2.32 -22.99
CA GLN A 99 -1.27 3.32 -22.14
C GLN A 99 -0.29 4.35 -21.57
N VAL A 100 0.92 3.92 -21.19
CA VAL A 100 1.96 4.83 -20.67
C VAL A 100 2.92 5.33 -21.73
N ASP A 101 2.72 4.96 -22.97
CA ASP A 101 3.63 5.25 -24.09
C ASP A 101 5.07 4.78 -23.82
N ALA A 102 5.22 3.56 -23.32
CA ALA A 102 6.49 3.01 -22.89
C ALA A 102 7.51 2.91 -24.04
N ASP A 103 8.77 3.21 -23.75
CA ASP A 103 9.89 3.06 -24.68
C ASP A 103 10.35 1.61 -24.77
N PHE A 104 10.34 0.93 -23.62
CA PHE A 104 10.83 -0.43 -23.47
C PHE A 104 9.85 -1.32 -22.73
N VAL A 105 9.85 -2.61 -23.08
CA VAL A 105 9.16 -3.66 -22.34
C VAL A 105 10.14 -4.77 -22.01
N LEU A 106 10.29 -5.09 -20.74
CA LEU A 106 11.17 -6.14 -20.26
C LEU A 106 10.43 -7.48 -20.24
N LEU A 107 10.85 -8.40 -21.09
CA LEU A 107 10.21 -9.67 -21.38
C LEU A 107 11.01 -10.85 -20.84
N LYS A 108 10.36 -11.98 -20.65
CA LYS A 108 11.04 -13.26 -20.45
C LYS A 108 11.62 -13.75 -21.77
N GLU A 109 12.66 -14.58 -21.68
CA GLU A 109 13.24 -15.23 -22.85
C GLU A 109 12.16 -16.02 -23.63
N GLY A 110 12.16 -15.86 -24.94
CA GLY A 110 11.16 -16.48 -25.83
C GLY A 110 9.85 -15.73 -26.00
N GLU A 111 9.60 -14.67 -25.22
CA GLU A 111 8.47 -13.76 -25.45
C GLU A 111 8.87 -12.66 -26.46
N ALA A 112 7.88 -12.14 -27.19
CA ALA A 112 8.08 -10.98 -28.08
C ALA A 112 6.78 -10.18 -28.21
N LEU A 113 6.90 -8.86 -28.09
CA LEU A 113 5.83 -7.93 -28.47
C LEU A 113 6.12 -7.33 -29.84
N LYS A 114 5.10 -7.39 -30.72
CA LYS A 114 5.13 -6.71 -32.02
C LYS A 114 4.67 -5.26 -31.83
N GLY A 115 5.42 -4.32 -32.40
CA GLY A 115 5.09 -2.88 -32.35
C GLY A 115 6.33 -2.01 -32.40
N SER A 116 6.17 -0.72 -32.09
CA SER A 116 7.25 0.28 -32.10
C SER A 116 8.15 0.23 -30.85
N ARG A 117 7.72 -0.45 -29.81
CA ARG A 117 8.46 -0.54 -28.55
C ARG A 117 9.62 -1.52 -28.65
N LYS A 118 10.73 -1.20 -27.98
CA LYS A 118 11.90 -2.07 -27.94
C LYS A 118 11.70 -3.16 -26.88
N ASN A 119 11.90 -4.41 -27.28
CA ASN A 119 11.90 -5.55 -26.38
C ASN A 119 13.25 -5.67 -25.68
N LEU A 120 13.24 -5.67 -24.36
CA LEU A 120 14.38 -6.07 -23.54
C LEU A 120 14.11 -7.44 -22.93
N TYR A 121 15.15 -8.16 -22.55
CA TYR A 121 14.99 -9.49 -21.98
C TYR A 121 15.63 -9.55 -20.59
N PHE A 122 14.93 -10.19 -19.66
CA PHE A 122 15.49 -10.50 -18.36
C PHE A 122 16.77 -11.32 -18.55
N ARG A 123 17.81 -10.90 -17.84
CA ARG A 123 19.05 -11.66 -17.71
C ARG A 123 19.20 -12.12 -16.27
N GLU A 124 19.92 -13.22 -16.10
CA GLU A 124 20.30 -13.63 -14.75
C GLU A 124 21.12 -12.53 -14.07
N VAL A 125 20.87 -12.37 -12.78
CA VAL A 125 21.62 -11.42 -11.95
C VAL A 125 23.10 -11.79 -12.03
N PRO A 126 23.99 -10.85 -12.40
CA PRO A 126 25.42 -11.13 -12.47
C PRO A 126 25.97 -11.64 -11.14
N PRO A 127 26.93 -12.55 -11.15
CA PRO A 127 27.62 -12.98 -9.92
C PRO A 127 28.36 -11.80 -9.29
N ASP A 128 28.68 -11.93 -8.00
CA ASP A 128 29.50 -10.96 -7.29
C ASP A 128 30.90 -10.91 -7.90
N THR A 129 31.55 -9.75 -7.85
CA THR A 129 32.95 -9.57 -8.24
C THR A 129 33.78 -9.10 -7.05
N ASP A 130 35.06 -9.29 -7.15
CA ASP A 130 36.07 -8.91 -6.14
C ASP A 130 36.65 -7.50 -6.41
N ASP A 131 35.91 -6.63 -7.12
CA ASP A 131 36.37 -5.27 -7.43
C ASP A 131 36.49 -4.43 -6.15
N SER A 132 37.63 -3.81 -5.95
CA SER A 132 37.95 -3.07 -4.72
C SER A 132 37.19 -1.73 -4.60
N GLU A 133 36.84 -1.11 -5.72
CA GLU A 133 36.13 0.17 -5.77
C GLU A 133 34.73 0.01 -6.40
N LEU A 134 33.74 0.62 -5.75
CA LEU A 134 32.40 0.69 -6.32
C LEU A 134 32.33 1.83 -7.36
N PRO A 135 31.75 1.55 -8.53
CA PRO A 135 31.54 2.61 -9.52
C PRO A 135 30.53 3.62 -9.00
N THR A 136 30.75 4.90 -9.34
CA THR A 136 29.81 5.98 -9.02
C THR A 136 28.72 6.11 -10.05
N LEU A 137 27.57 6.66 -9.65
CA LEU A 137 26.41 6.91 -10.51
C LEU A 137 26.20 8.40 -10.74
N ASP A 138 25.65 8.72 -11.90
CA ASP A 138 24.99 10.01 -12.11
C ASP A 138 23.70 10.05 -11.28
N VAL A 139 23.61 10.98 -10.36
CA VAL A 139 22.46 11.09 -9.47
C VAL A 139 21.35 11.89 -10.17
N PRO A 140 20.10 11.37 -10.25
CA PRO A 140 19.00 12.06 -10.92
C PRO A 140 18.60 13.34 -10.19
N ASP A 141 17.91 14.24 -10.91
CA ASP A 141 17.20 15.36 -10.27
C ASP A 141 16.04 14.79 -9.42
N PRO A 142 15.85 15.24 -8.18
CA PRO A 142 14.77 14.76 -7.33
C PRO A 142 13.37 14.92 -7.93
N GLU A 143 13.16 15.91 -8.80
CA GLU A 143 11.86 16.16 -9.46
C GLU A 143 11.64 15.28 -10.70
N GLU A 144 12.65 14.52 -11.15
CA GLU A 144 12.47 13.58 -12.24
C GLU A 144 11.58 12.41 -11.85
N SER A 145 10.89 11.86 -12.85
CA SER A 145 10.02 10.70 -12.66
C SER A 145 10.86 9.45 -12.39
N ALA A 146 10.43 8.69 -11.40
CA ALA A 146 11.05 7.44 -10.98
C ALA A 146 10.13 6.24 -11.24
N ASP A 147 8.88 6.33 -10.80
CA ASP A 147 7.91 5.24 -10.87
C ASP A 147 6.60 5.67 -11.53
N ILE A 148 5.97 4.72 -12.22
CA ILE A 148 4.55 4.77 -12.58
C ILE A 148 3.85 3.59 -11.92
N LEU A 149 3.04 3.87 -10.91
CA LEU A 149 2.30 2.85 -10.17
C LEU A 149 0.85 2.75 -10.67
N PHE A 150 0.45 1.55 -11.10
CA PHE A 150 -0.93 1.33 -11.51
C PHE A 150 -1.87 1.10 -10.35
N THR A 151 -2.98 1.85 -10.34
CA THR A 151 -4.06 1.68 -9.36
C THR A 151 -5.25 0.98 -9.99
N THR A 152 -5.92 0.14 -9.22
CA THR A 152 -7.26 -0.35 -9.57
C THR A 152 -8.26 0.77 -9.31
N GLY A 153 -8.38 1.69 -10.25
CA GLY A 153 -9.27 2.83 -10.11
C GLY A 153 -10.72 2.44 -9.80
N THR A 154 -11.41 3.29 -9.02
CA THR A 154 -12.85 3.17 -8.77
C THR A 154 -13.67 3.23 -10.06
N THR A 155 -13.12 3.72 -11.17
CA THR A 155 -13.75 3.81 -12.49
C THR A 155 -13.60 2.57 -13.39
N GLY A 156 -12.86 1.51 -12.98
CA GLY A 156 -12.63 0.28 -13.77
C GLY A 156 -11.46 0.34 -14.74
N ILE A 157 -10.96 1.54 -15.05
CA ILE A 157 -9.75 1.73 -15.84
C ILE A 157 -8.59 1.91 -14.86
N SER A 158 -7.56 1.07 -14.98
CA SER A 158 -6.35 1.19 -14.19
C SER A 158 -5.59 2.47 -14.61
N LYS A 159 -5.19 3.28 -13.63
CA LYS A 159 -4.54 4.58 -13.84
C LYS A 159 -3.08 4.48 -13.46
N GLY A 160 -2.20 5.04 -14.28
CA GLY A 160 -0.76 5.14 -13.98
C GLY A 160 -0.48 6.41 -13.17
N VAL A 161 -0.14 6.27 -11.91
CA VAL A 161 0.27 7.37 -11.02
C VAL A 161 1.78 7.58 -11.14
N GLU A 162 2.18 8.76 -11.59
CA GLU A 162 3.57 9.13 -11.80
C GLU A 162 4.17 9.74 -10.52
N LEU A 163 5.30 9.19 -10.07
CA LEU A 163 6.00 9.61 -8.85
C LEU A 163 7.44 10.05 -9.18
N SER A 164 7.89 11.12 -8.53
CA SER A 164 9.27 11.58 -8.62
C SER A 164 10.19 10.87 -7.62
N HIS A 165 11.51 10.93 -7.84
CA HIS A 165 12.51 10.48 -6.86
C HIS A 165 12.30 11.15 -5.50
N LYS A 166 11.97 12.45 -5.49
CA LYS A 166 11.62 13.19 -4.26
C LYS A 166 10.46 12.55 -3.51
N ALA A 167 9.39 12.17 -4.22
CA ALA A 167 8.22 11.57 -3.60
C ALA A 167 8.52 10.19 -3.01
N LEU A 168 9.39 9.39 -3.64
CA LEU A 168 9.83 8.11 -3.10
C LEU A 168 10.59 8.29 -1.79
N ILE A 169 11.55 9.24 -1.74
CA ILE A 169 12.34 9.52 -0.53
C ILE A 169 11.45 10.09 0.58
N ALA A 170 10.60 11.07 0.27
CA ALA A 170 9.66 11.64 1.24
C ALA A 170 8.75 10.57 1.87
N THR A 171 8.30 9.61 1.04
CA THR A 171 7.52 8.45 1.50
C THR A 171 8.34 7.56 2.43
N ALA A 172 9.60 7.27 2.08
CA ALA A 172 10.50 6.49 2.92
C ALA A 172 10.74 7.16 4.28
N GLU A 173 11.03 8.45 4.28
CA GLU A 173 11.23 9.25 5.51
C GLU A 173 9.98 9.25 6.40
N ASN A 174 8.78 9.39 5.80
CA ASN A 174 7.52 9.29 6.53
C ASN A 174 7.36 7.92 7.19
N LEU A 175 7.63 6.84 6.47
CA LEU A 175 7.51 5.48 7.03
C LEU A 175 8.57 5.20 8.10
N ILE A 176 9.81 5.67 7.91
CA ILE A 176 10.89 5.56 8.90
C ILE A 176 10.47 6.27 10.19
N TYR A 177 9.98 7.49 10.08
CA TYR A 177 9.52 8.28 11.22
C TYR A 177 8.28 7.66 11.86
N GLY A 178 7.25 7.34 11.07
CA GLY A 178 5.94 6.89 11.56
C GLY A 178 5.97 5.52 12.24
N CYS A 179 6.79 4.59 11.73
CA CYS A 179 6.98 3.26 12.32
C CYS A 179 8.21 3.19 13.24
N GLU A 180 8.95 4.29 13.41
CA GLU A 180 10.15 4.38 14.24
C GLU A 180 11.15 3.26 13.90
N TYR A 181 11.56 3.19 12.61
CA TYR A 181 12.50 2.17 12.16
C TYR A 181 13.84 2.26 12.92
N LYS A 182 14.36 1.11 13.29
CA LYS A 182 15.70 0.98 13.86
C LYS A 182 16.71 0.69 12.74
N ALA A 183 17.97 0.98 13.00
CA ALA A 183 19.03 0.69 12.02
C ALA A 183 19.13 -0.80 11.68
N ASP A 184 18.80 -1.69 12.62
CA ASP A 184 18.82 -3.13 12.47
C ASP A 184 17.44 -3.74 12.16
N THR A 185 16.44 -2.94 11.77
CA THR A 185 15.11 -3.44 11.40
C THR A 185 15.23 -4.53 10.32
N PHE A 186 14.59 -5.68 10.57
CA PHE A 186 14.41 -6.78 9.62
C PHE A 186 12.94 -6.84 9.25
N LEU A 187 12.58 -6.21 8.14
CA LEU A 187 11.20 -6.02 7.72
C LEU A 187 10.70 -7.18 6.85
N ILE A 188 9.69 -7.90 7.31
CA ILE A 188 9.05 -9.01 6.60
C ILE A 188 7.89 -8.47 5.75
N VAL A 189 7.98 -8.68 4.42
CA VAL A 189 7.03 -8.17 3.44
C VAL A 189 6.45 -9.31 2.60
N PRO A 190 5.20 -9.73 2.84
CA PRO A 190 4.54 -10.75 2.04
C PRO A 190 3.85 -10.20 0.79
N GLY A 191 3.66 -8.89 0.71
CA GLY A 191 2.94 -8.25 -0.39
C GLY A 191 3.74 -8.23 -1.69
N PRO A 192 3.06 -8.27 -2.85
CA PRO A 192 3.73 -8.24 -4.15
C PRO A 192 4.29 -6.83 -4.47
N LEU A 193 5.52 -6.79 -4.99
CA LEU A 193 6.27 -5.55 -5.22
C LEU A 193 5.70 -4.66 -6.36
N ASN A 194 4.71 -5.12 -7.12
CA ASN A 194 3.96 -4.24 -8.04
C ASN A 194 2.90 -3.39 -7.33
N HIS A 195 2.67 -3.61 -6.04
CA HIS A 195 1.76 -2.80 -5.25
C HIS A 195 2.48 -1.69 -4.51
N ALA A 196 1.90 -0.49 -4.52
CA ALA A 196 2.44 0.68 -3.85
C ALA A 196 2.86 0.42 -2.40
N ASN A 197 2.08 -0.32 -1.62
CA ASN A 197 2.43 -0.62 -0.23
C ASN A 197 3.71 -1.44 -0.10
N ALA A 198 3.90 -2.49 -0.91
CA ALA A 198 5.07 -3.35 -0.80
C ALA A 198 6.34 -2.72 -1.39
N ILE A 199 6.25 -2.06 -2.56
CA ILE A 199 7.42 -1.40 -3.16
C ILE A 199 7.93 -0.26 -2.28
N ARG A 200 7.04 0.46 -1.59
CA ARG A 200 7.42 1.47 -0.59
C ARG A 200 8.28 0.91 0.53
N LYS A 201 8.04 -0.34 0.94
CA LYS A 201 8.86 -1.00 1.98
C LYS A 201 10.26 -1.33 1.46
N LEU A 202 10.40 -1.68 0.18
CA LEU A 202 11.69 -1.92 -0.45
C LEU A 202 12.55 -0.65 -0.38
N PHE A 203 12.06 0.47 -0.91
CA PHE A 203 12.88 1.67 -0.90
C PHE A 203 13.01 2.31 0.49
N THR A 204 12.03 2.14 1.39
CA THR A 204 12.15 2.57 2.79
C THR A 204 13.30 1.84 3.50
N THR A 205 13.43 0.52 3.32
CA THR A 205 14.53 -0.24 3.93
C THR A 205 15.88 0.16 3.36
N ILE A 206 15.97 0.48 2.08
CA ILE A 206 17.19 0.98 1.44
C ILE A 206 17.56 2.37 2.02
N VAL A 207 16.60 3.30 2.10
CA VAL A 207 16.84 4.63 2.66
C VAL A 207 17.29 4.55 4.13
N ASN A 208 16.68 3.66 4.92
CA ASN A 208 17.04 3.44 6.33
C ASN A 208 18.34 2.65 6.52
N GLY A 209 18.84 1.98 5.49
CA GLY A 209 19.97 1.05 5.60
C GLY A 209 19.63 -0.22 6.39
N SER A 210 18.38 -0.67 6.39
CA SER A 210 17.89 -1.85 7.10
C SER A 210 17.71 -3.05 6.16
N THR A 211 17.17 -4.18 6.64
CA THR A 211 17.01 -5.41 5.85
C THR A 211 15.56 -5.62 5.47
N ILE A 212 15.28 -5.92 4.19
CA ILE A 212 13.97 -6.41 3.75
C ILE A 212 13.99 -7.92 3.55
N CYS A 213 12.98 -8.62 4.07
CA CYS A 213 12.73 -10.04 3.82
C CYS A 213 11.47 -10.19 2.96
N LEU A 214 11.64 -10.65 1.73
CA LEU A 214 10.55 -10.82 0.77
C LEU A 214 9.98 -12.24 0.87
N LEU A 215 8.67 -12.33 1.07
CA LEU A 215 7.92 -13.58 1.03
C LEU A 215 7.07 -13.64 -0.23
N ASN A 216 6.83 -14.84 -0.74
CA ASN A 216 5.98 -15.05 -1.91
C ASN A 216 4.49 -15.15 -1.52
N GLY A 217 3.96 -14.12 -0.87
CA GLY A 217 2.60 -14.07 -0.35
C GLY A 217 2.44 -14.71 1.03
N MET A 218 1.23 -14.61 1.58
CA MET A 218 0.86 -15.24 2.87
C MET A 218 0.40 -16.69 2.74
N SER A 219 0.45 -17.28 1.57
CA SER A 219 0.22 -18.73 1.39
C SER A 219 1.35 -19.59 1.98
N ASP A 220 2.58 -19.04 2.06
CA ASP A 220 3.71 -19.67 2.75
C ASP A 220 3.75 -19.25 4.23
N ILE A 221 2.79 -19.69 5.02
CA ILE A 221 2.76 -19.47 6.48
C ILE A 221 4.02 -20.02 7.17
N PRO A 222 4.53 -21.23 6.85
CA PRO A 222 5.80 -21.67 7.40
C PRO A 222 6.97 -20.73 7.08
N GLY A 223 7.01 -20.16 5.88
CA GLY A 223 8.01 -19.17 5.48
C GLY A 223 7.92 -17.87 6.31
N PHE A 224 6.72 -17.41 6.62
CA PHE A 224 6.51 -16.26 7.49
C PHE A 224 7.10 -16.50 8.89
N PHE A 225 6.81 -17.64 9.52
CA PHE A 225 7.37 -17.94 10.85
C PHE A 225 8.88 -18.20 10.80
N ARG A 226 9.41 -18.83 9.73
CA ARG A 226 10.88 -18.94 9.55
C ARG A 226 11.53 -17.56 9.45
N ALA A 227 10.90 -16.58 8.81
CA ALA A 227 11.40 -15.20 8.75
C ALA A 227 11.40 -14.53 10.12
N LEU A 228 10.37 -14.77 10.96
CA LEU A 228 10.34 -14.32 12.36
C LEU A 228 11.42 -14.99 13.24
N ASP A 229 11.77 -16.22 12.94
CA ASP A 229 12.83 -16.95 13.64
C ASP A 229 14.25 -16.70 13.10
N ASN A 230 14.38 -15.92 12.01
CA ASN A 230 15.70 -15.53 11.50
C ASN A 230 16.49 -14.79 12.58
N PRO A 231 17.77 -15.13 12.83
CA PRO A 231 18.56 -14.51 13.90
C PRO A 231 18.98 -13.06 13.64
N GLN A 232 18.83 -12.57 12.39
CA GLN A 232 19.26 -11.24 12.00
C GLN A 232 18.24 -10.17 12.39
N GLY A 233 18.70 -9.08 12.96
CA GLY A 233 17.97 -7.84 13.15
C GLY A 233 16.72 -7.91 14.02
N THR A 234 16.17 -6.76 14.30
CA THR A 234 14.91 -6.56 15.03
C THR A 234 13.72 -6.77 14.10
N LYS A 235 12.81 -7.69 14.41
CA LYS A 235 11.71 -8.10 13.53
C LYS A 235 10.64 -7.05 13.41
N ALA A 236 10.24 -6.78 12.18
CA ALA A 236 9.09 -5.96 11.86
C ALA A 236 8.29 -6.60 10.71
N CYS A 237 6.99 -6.32 10.64
CA CYS A 237 6.12 -6.90 9.64
C CYS A 237 5.26 -5.83 8.96
N CYS A 238 5.17 -5.90 7.62
CA CYS A 238 4.16 -5.17 6.85
C CYS A 238 3.02 -6.13 6.51
N LEU A 239 1.94 -6.11 7.27
CA LEU A 239 0.82 -7.03 7.13
C LEU A 239 -0.47 -6.27 6.80
N PRO A 240 -0.92 -6.24 5.54
CA PRO A 240 -2.26 -5.73 5.24
C PRO A 240 -3.34 -6.56 5.95
N PRO A 241 -4.57 -6.03 6.16
CA PRO A 241 -5.63 -6.71 6.90
C PRO A 241 -5.91 -8.14 6.45
N ALA A 242 -5.87 -8.41 5.14
CA ALA A 242 -6.04 -9.76 4.60
C ALA A 242 -4.93 -10.72 5.06
N ALA A 243 -3.68 -10.25 5.16
CA ALA A 243 -2.56 -11.06 5.65
C ALA A 243 -2.71 -11.39 7.15
N ILE A 244 -3.12 -10.40 7.96
CA ILE A 244 -3.41 -10.59 9.40
C ILE A 244 -4.49 -11.67 9.58
N ARG A 245 -5.60 -11.55 8.85
CA ARG A 245 -6.70 -12.54 8.90
C ARG A 245 -6.25 -13.92 8.44
N THR A 246 -5.38 -14.02 7.42
CA THR A 246 -4.81 -15.29 6.98
C THR A 246 -3.97 -15.93 8.09
N VAL A 247 -3.14 -15.15 8.79
CA VAL A 247 -2.39 -15.65 9.96
C VAL A 247 -3.34 -16.17 11.01
N PHE A 248 -4.36 -15.40 11.40
CA PHE A 248 -5.34 -15.82 12.40
C PHE A 248 -6.12 -17.09 11.98
N ALA A 249 -6.59 -17.14 10.74
CA ALA A 249 -7.38 -18.27 10.23
C ALA A 249 -6.59 -19.57 10.16
N LEU A 250 -5.31 -19.51 9.81
CA LEU A 250 -4.49 -20.70 9.61
C LEU A 250 -3.69 -21.13 10.84
N THR A 251 -3.48 -20.23 11.82
CA THR A 251 -2.60 -20.50 12.95
C THR A 251 -3.19 -20.14 14.32
N GLY A 252 -4.43 -19.64 14.35
CA GLY A 252 -5.05 -19.15 15.58
C GLY A 252 -4.22 -18.00 16.19
N ASP A 253 -3.89 -18.14 17.46
CA ASP A 253 -3.16 -17.11 18.22
C ASP A 253 -1.62 -17.31 18.24
N LYS A 254 -1.09 -18.17 17.35
CA LYS A 254 0.36 -18.50 17.32
C LYS A 254 1.25 -17.25 17.22
N ILE A 255 0.81 -16.20 16.52
CA ILE A 255 1.60 -14.96 16.41
C ILE A 255 1.90 -14.34 17.79
N GLY A 256 1.04 -14.54 18.79
CA GLY A 256 1.23 -14.07 20.15
C GLY A 256 2.51 -14.59 20.81
N SER A 257 3.00 -15.78 20.42
CA SER A 257 4.26 -16.31 20.92
C SER A 257 5.50 -15.53 20.45
N TYR A 258 5.32 -14.56 19.55
CA TYR A 258 6.37 -13.70 19.00
C TYR A 258 6.34 -12.26 19.55
N SER A 259 5.51 -11.98 20.58
CA SER A 259 5.38 -10.64 21.16
C SER A 259 6.71 -10.01 21.60
N GLU A 260 7.64 -10.81 22.11
CA GLU A 260 8.97 -10.35 22.52
C GLU A 260 9.95 -10.20 21.34
N LYS A 261 9.61 -10.74 20.16
CA LYS A 261 10.47 -10.70 18.97
C LYS A 261 10.07 -9.63 17.97
N ILE A 262 8.78 -9.33 17.85
CA ILE A 262 8.26 -8.39 16.88
C ILE A 262 8.26 -6.98 17.47
N ASP A 263 9.07 -6.11 16.93
CA ASP A 263 9.17 -4.71 17.33
C ASP A 263 7.94 -3.91 16.87
N PHE A 264 7.56 -4.07 15.59
CA PHE A 264 6.32 -3.48 15.11
C PHE A 264 5.62 -4.29 14.03
N ILE A 265 4.30 -4.08 13.93
CA ILE A 265 3.50 -4.47 12.76
C ILE A 265 2.88 -3.20 12.18
N GLU A 266 3.07 -3.00 10.88
CA GLU A 266 2.39 -1.95 10.12
C GLU A 266 1.34 -2.57 9.21
N SER A 267 0.12 -2.05 9.28
CA SER A 267 -1.01 -2.42 8.43
C SER A 267 -1.40 -1.24 7.56
N ALA A 268 -1.65 -1.50 6.29
CA ALA A 268 -2.06 -0.49 5.31
C ALA A 268 -2.92 -1.10 4.20
N SER A 269 -3.25 -0.30 3.19
CA SER A 269 -3.98 -0.67 1.97
C SER A 269 -5.49 -0.83 2.13
N ALA A 270 -6.00 -1.14 3.31
CA ALA A 270 -7.42 -1.21 3.63
C ALA A 270 -7.63 -0.89 5.12
N PRO A 271 -8.85 -0.53 5.55
CA PRO A 271 -9.16 -0.40 6.96
C PRO A 271 -8.93 -1.72 7.69
N LEU A 272 -8.26 -1.67 8.84
CA LEU A 272 -8.14 -2.80 9.75
C LEU A 272 -9.30 -2.75 10.74
N PRO A 273 -10.17 -3.78 10.80
CA PRO A 273 -11.31 -3.81 11.72
C PRO A 273 -10.90 -3.67 13.18
N GLU A 274 -11.73 -3.02 13.99
CA GLU A 274 -11.45 -2.81 15.41
C GLU A 274 -11.31 -4.14 16.18
N SER A 275 -12.05 -5.18 15.78
CA SER A 275 -11.89 -6.53 16.35
C SER A 275 -10.49 -7.11 16.12
N ASP A 276 -9.94 -6.93 14.89
CA ASP A 276 -8.61 -7.40 14.56
C ASP A 276 -7.53 -6.58 15.30
N LYS A 277 -7.72 -5.25 15.42
CA LYS A 277 -6.84 -4.39 16.24
C LYS A 277 -6.81 -4.82 17.69
N THR A 278 -7.99 -5.00 18.31
CA THR A 278 -8.12 -5.46 19.70
C THR A 278 -7.44 -6.80 19.92
N ARG A 279 -7.62 -7.76 19.00
CA ARG A 279 -6.97 -9.07 19.07
C ARG A 279 -5.45 -8.96 18.96
N LEU A 280 -4.93 -8.14 18.05
CA LEU A 280 -3.49 -7.90 17.92
C LEU A 280 -2.92 -7.27 19.20
N CYS A 281 -3.57 -6.23 19.75
CA CYS A 281 -3.13 -5.59 21.01
C CYS A 281 -3.07 -6.59 22.17
N HIS A 282 -4.04 -7.51 22.24
CA HIS A 282 -4.07 -8.54 23.27
C HIS A 282 -2.94 -9.59 23.08
N LEU A 283 -2.72 -10.04 21.84
CA LEU A 283 -1.72 -11.07 21.53
C LEU A 283 -0.28 -10.55 21.55
N LEU A 284 -0.10 -9.27 21.28
CA LEU A 284 1.20 -8.64 21.05
C LEU A 284 1.39 -7.38 21.92
N PRO A 285 1.30 -7.50 23.27
CA PRO A 285 1.29 -6.35 24.18
C PRO A 285 2.61 -5.54 24.16
N ASN A 286 3.71 -6.13 23.71
CA ASN A 286 5.02 -5.48 23.64
C ASN A 286 5.42 -5.03 22.22
N THR A 287 4.53 -5.23 21.22
CA THR A 287 4.72 -4.86 19.83
C THR A 287 4.05 -3.53 19.55
N ARG A 288 4.73 -2.63 18.87
CA ARG A 288 4.13 -1.39 18.36
C ARG A 288 3.23 -1.70 17.17
N LEU A 289 2.00 -1.18 17.18
CA LEU A 289 0.96 -1.58 16.23
C LEU A 289 0.46 -0.37 15.45
N TYR A 290 0.85 -0.29 14.17
CA TYR A 290 0.61 0.86 13.32
C TYR A 290 -0.42 0.60 12.22
N ASN A 291 -1.29 1.57 11.99
CA ASN A 291 -2.10 1.68 10.79
C ASN A 291 -1.61 2.88 9.96
N ASN A 292 -1.16 2.61 8.75
CA ASN A 292 -0.68 3.61 7.82
C ASN A 292 -1.79 3.96 6.82
N TYR A 293 -2.14 5.23 6.75
CA TYR A 293 -3.06 5.76 5.75
C TYR A 293 -2.30 6.47 4.64
N GLY A 294 -2.76 6.23 3.42
CA GLY A 294 -2.27 6.86 2.21
C GLY A 294 -2.94 6.31 0.97
N SER A 295 -2.57 6.85 -0.16
CA SER A 295 -3.05 6.44 -1.48
C SER A 295 -1.88 6.23 -2.44
N SER A 296 -2.15 5.89 -3.70
CA SER A 296 -1.09 5.91 -4.71
C SER A 296 -0.68 7.34 -5.04
N GLU A 297 -1.64 8.28 -4.98
CA GLU A 297 -1.51 9.68 -5.35
C GLU A 297 -0.81 10.54 -4.28
N ALA A 298 -0.97 10.20 -2.99
CA ALA A 298 -0.40 10.96 -1.87
C ALA A 298 0.48 10.09 -0.94
N ALA A 299 0.90 8.93 -1.43
CA ALA A 299 1.76 7.97 -0.75
C ALA A 299 1.34 7.67 0.72
N SER A 300 2.26 7.76 1.68
CA SER A 300 2.01 7.54 3.11
C SER A 300 1.87 8.88 3.82
N VAL A 301 0.65 9.21 4.25
CA VAL A 301 0.26 10.54 4.72
C VAL A 301 0.21 10.62 6.23
N SER A 302 -0.42 9.65 6.89
CA SER A 302 -0.57 9.62 8.33
C SER A 302 -0.34 8.25 8.92
N MET A 303 0.06 8.22 10.19
CA MET A 303 0.34 7.00 10.94
C MET A 303 -0.44 7.00 12.26
N TYR A 304 -1.12 5.90 12.51
CA TYR A 304 -1.90 5.66 13.73
C TYR A 304 -1.31 4.52 14.54
N ASP A 305 -0.77 4.83 15.71
CA ASP A 305 -0.38 3.84 16.70
C ASP A 305 -1.60 3.45 17.53
N TYR A 306 -2.29 2.38 17.13
CA TYR A 306 -3.48 1.90 17.81
C TYR A 306 -3.16 1.05 19.07
N GLY A 307 -1.93 0.63 19.23
CA GLY A 307 -1.45 0.05 20.48
C GLY A 307 -1.34 1.11 21.58
N LYS A 308 -0.92 2.33 21.22
CA LYS A 308 -0.79 3.46 22.16
C LYS A 308 -2.11 4.21 22.40
N TYR A 309 -2.98 4.28 21.39
CA TYR A 309 -4.24 5.03 21.44
C TYR A 309 -5.46 4.15 21.11
N PRO A 310 -5.74 3.08 21.87
CA PRO A 310 -6.75 2.07 21.51
C PRO A 310 -8.19 2.62 21.44
N ASP A 311 -8.46 3.74 22.10
CA ASP A 311 -9.82 4.30 22.20
C ASP A 311 -10.20 5.22 21.02
N LYS A 312 -9.25 5.60 20.17
CA LYS A 312 -9.51 6.51 19.03
C LYS A 312 -10.02 5.73 17.81
N LYS A 313 -11.26 5.23 17.88
CA LYS A 313 -11.89 4.46 16.80
C LYS A 313 -12.09 5.30 15.54
N GLY A 314 -11.89 4.69 14.35
CA GLY A 314 -11.97 5.37 13.05
C GLY A 314 -10.83 6.35 12.78
N CYS A 315 -9.87 6.47 13.69
CA CYS A 315 -8.69 7.31 13.53
C CYS A 315 -7.70 6.69 12.54
N ILE A 316 -7.12 7.54 11.69
CA ILE A 316 -6.01 7.18 10.79
C ILE A 316 -4.68 7.80 11.23
N GLY A 317 -4.64 8.39 12.43
CA GLY A 317 -3.42 8.90 13.07
C GLY A 317 -3.16 10.38 12.85
N LYS A 318 -1.90 10.73 12.94
CA LYS A 318 -1.39 12.09 12.73
C LYS A 318 -0.54 12.16 11.47
N GLU A 319 -0.42 13.37 10.96
CA GLU A 319 0.47 13.69 9.83
C GLU A 319 1.91 13.22 10.08
N MET A 320 2.58 12.89 8.99
CA MET A 320 4.00 12.56 8.99
C MET A 320 4.83 13.72 8.41
N PRO A 321 6.15 13.79 8.63
CA PRO A 321 6.98 14.98 8.38
C PRO A 321 6.89 15.59 6.98
N ASN A 322 6.70 14.75 5.94
CA ASN A 322 6.65 15.19 4.55
C ASN A 322 5.21 15.30 4.00
N SER A 323 4.21 15.35 4.89
CA SER A 323 2.80 15.43 4.52
C SER A 323 2.03 16.30 5.50
N HIS A 324 1.14 17.14 4.96
CA HIS A 324 0.20 17.96 5.71
C HIS A 324 -1.21 17.72 5.19
N VAL A 325 -2.17 17.49 6.10
CA VAL A 325 -3.56 17.20 5.76
C VAL A 325 -4.43 18.40 6.13
N ILE A 326 -5.14 18.91 5.17
CA ILE A 326 -6.20 19.89 5.36
C ILE A 326 -7.56 19.26 5.10
N VAL A 327 -8.59 19.84 5.68
CA VAL A 327 -9.99 19.45 5.42
C VAL A 327 -10.64 20.58 4.63
N VAL A 328 -11.25 20.24 3.48
CA VAL A 328 -11.82 21.22 2.57
C VAL A 328 -13.29 20.98 2.30
N ASP A 329 -14.02 22.05 1.97
CA ASP A 329 -15.39 21.95 1.49
C ASP A 329 -15.48 21.50 0.01
N ASP A 330 -16.70 21.45 -0.55
CA ASP A 330 -16.92 21.06 -1.95
C ASP A 330 -16.34 22.07 -2.98
N ASN A 331 -15.95 23.27 -2.55
CA ASN A 331 -15.29 24.29 -3.37
C ASN A 331 -13.77 24.29 -3.17
N HIS A 332 -13.22 23.26 -2.53
CA HIS A 332 -11.79 23.11 -2.18
C HIS A 332 -11.26 24.21 -1.24
N LYS A 333 -12.14 24.88 -0.51
CA LYS A 333 -11.75 25.86 0.51
C LYS A 333 -11.53 25.15 1.84
N GLU A 334 -10.39 25.42 2.49
CA GLU A 334 -10.09 24.87 3.82
C GLU A 334 -11.12 25.31 4.86
N ILE A 335 -11.56 24.35 5.67
CA ILE A 335 -12.56 24.55 6.75
C ILE A 335 -11.98 24.11 8.09
N LYS A 336 -12.41 24.74 9.17
CA LYS A 336 -12.24 24.18 10.51
C LYS A 336 -13.17 22.99 10.63
N SER A 337 -12.61 21.81 10.90
CA SER A 337 -13.37 20.56 10.91
C SER A 337 -13.46 19.96 12.32
N ASP A 338 -14.52 19.23 12.54
CA ASP A 338 -14.78 18.39 13.71
C ASP A 338 -15.71 17.24 13.29
N LYS A 339 -16.15 16.43 14.24
CA LYS A 339 -17.04 15.29 13.99
C LYS A 339 -18.39 15.67 13.36
N GLU A 340 -18.88 16.89 13.58
CA GLU A 340 -20.15 17.40 13.04
C GLU A 340 -19.95 18.13 11.71
N HIS A 341 -18.77 18.73 11.51
CA HIS A 341 -18.37 19.50 10.34
C HIS A 341 -17.22 18.82 9.61
N MET A 342 -17.54 17.83 8.79
CA MET A 342 -16.57 17.06 8.00
C MET A 342 -16.44 17.64 6.60
N GLY A 343 -15.28 17.39 5.98
CA GLY A 343 -15.01 17.74 4.59
C GLY A 343 -14.18 16.71 3.88
N LEU A 344 -13.72 17.01 2.67
CA LEU A 344 -12.75 16.18 1.96
C LEU A 344 -11.37 16.35 2.56
N LEU A 345 -10.68 15.23 2.75
CA LEU A 345 -9.26 15.25 3.13
C LEU A 345 -8.43 15.60 1.90
N ALA A 346 -7.52 16.55 2.03
CA ALA A 346 -6.58 16.92 1.00
C ALA A 346 -5.15 16.92 1.56
N CYS A 347 -4.19 16.46 0.75
CA CYS A 347 -2.81 16.27 1.16
C CYS A 347 -1.88 17.23 0.43
N ILE A 348 -1.03 17.91 1.20
CA ILE A 348 0.03 18.80 0.73
C ILE A 348 1.35 18.16 1.16
N GLY A 349 2.32 18.01 0.26
CA GLY A 349 3.65 17.54 0.64
C GLY A 349 4.45 16.89 -0.49
N ASP A 350 5.71 16.65 -0.18
CA ASP A 350 6.66 16.03 -1.10
C ASP A 350 6.29 14.58 -1.49
N VAL A 351 5.37 13.96 -0.74
CA VAL A 351 4.86 12.60 -1.00
C VAL A 351 3.88 12.53 -2.18
N ASN A 352 3.41 13.68 -2.67
CA ASN A 352 2.37 13.76 -3.68
C ASN A 352 2.89 13.34 -5.07
N MET A 353 1.99 12.78 -5.86
CA MET A 353 2.25 12.41 -7.26
C MET A 353 2.55 13.65 -8.13
N LYS A 354 3.16 13.42 -9.28
CA LYS A 354 3.28 14.41 -10.35
C LYS A 354 1.98 14.55 -11.15
N GLY A 355 1.24 13.46 -11.30
CA GLY A 355 -0.03 13.38 -12.00
C GLY A 355 -0.35 11.96 -12.46
N TYR A 356 -1.40 11.84 -13.27
CA TYR A 356 -1.71 10.60 -13.98
C TYR A 356 -1.09 10.65 -15.37
N VAL A 357 -0.36 9.60 -15.73
CA VAL A 357 0.30 9.50 -17.03
C VAL A 357 -0.72 9.55 -18.16
N ASN A 358 -0.51 10.45 -19.12
CA ASN A 358 -1.36 10.65 -20.29
C ASN A 358 -2.82 11.04 -20.00
N ASP A 359 -3.11 11.52 -18.77
CA ASP A 359 -4.46 11.95 -18.38
C ASP A 359 -4.45 13.29 -17.62
N PRO A 360 -4.17 14.41 -18.32
CA PRO A 360 -4.14 15.74 -17.68
C PRO A 360 -5.51 16.18 -17.17
N GLY A 361 -6.61 15.72 -17.78
CA GLY A 361 -7.96 16.02 -17.31
C GLY A 361 -8.20 15.48 -15.91
N LEU A 362 -7.95 14.19 -15.72
CA LEU A 362 -8.09 13.55 -14.42
C LEU A 362 -7.04 14.06 -13.41
N THR A 363 -5.85 14.40 -13.88
CA THR A 363 -4.82 15.01 -13.01
C THR A 363 -5.35 16.30 -12.40
N ASN A 364 -5.94 17.19 -13.19
CA ASN A 364 -6.47 18.46 -12.71
C ASN A 364 -7.68 18.31 -11.77
N GLU A 365 -8.43 17.19 -11.84
CA GLU A 365 -9.50 16.89 -10.89
C GLU A 365 -8.99 16.50 -9.49
N VAL A 366 -7.81 15.91 -9.42
CA VAL A 366 -7.26 15.31 -8.20
C VAL A 366 -6.08 16.09 -7.63
N LEU A 367 -5.30 16.74 -8.49
CA LEU A 367 -4.10 17.49 -8.11
C LEU A 367 -4.18 18.92 -8.66
N THR A 368 -4.23 19.91 -7.77
CA THR A 368 -4.21 21.33 -8.10
C THR A 368 -3.28 22.05 -7.15
N ASP A 369 -2.37 22.86 -7.67
CA ASP A 369 -1.40 23.66 -6.90
C ASP A 369 -0.57 22.82 -5.91
N GLY A 370 -0.23 21.58 -6.28
CA GLY A 370 0.52 20.65 -5.45
C GLY A 370 -0.29 19.97 -4.34
N ILE A 371 -1.60 20.21 -4.29
CA ILE A 371 -2.54 19.61 -3.33
C ILE A 371 -3.26 18.43 -3.96
N VAL A 372 -3.12 17.25 -3.36
CA VAL A 372 -3.90 16.06 -3.75
C VAL A 372 -5.21 16.05 -2.98
N TYR A 373 -6.32 16.23 -3.68
CA TYR A 373 -7.68 16.09 -3.15
C TYR A 373 -8.10 14.64 -3.19
N THR A 374 -8.30 14.05 -2.00
CA THR A 374 -8.76 12.66 -1.91
C THR A 374 -10.28 12.57 -2.10
N ASN A 375 -10.79 11.35 -2.23
CA ASN A 375 -12.24 11.11 -2.15
C ASN A 375 -12.68 10.72 -0.73
N ASP A 376 -11.78 10.79 0.24
CA ASP A 376 -12.07 10.41 1.63
C ASP A 376 -12.66 11.62 2.38
N ILE A 377 -13.82 11.41 3.03
CA ILE A 377 -14.51 12.41 3.87
C ILE A 377 -14.07 12.16 5.31
N GLY A 378 -13.70 13.24 6.00
CA GLY A 378 -13.23 13.12 7.37
C GLY A 378 -13.09 14.46 8.08
N TYR A 379 -12.44 14.43 9.21
CA TYR A 379 -12.13 15.61 10.02
C TYR A 379 -10.80 15.45 10.75
N LYS A 380 -10.27 16.56 11.24
CA LYS A 380 -9.09 16.63 12.08
C LYS A 380 -9.49 17.22 13.43
N ASP A 381 -9.19 16.53 14.52
CA ASP A 381 -9.51 17.01 15.87
C ASP A 381 -8.47 18.06 16.36
N GLU A 382 -8.77 18.67 17.50
CA GLU A 382 -7.90 19.71 18.11
C GLU A 382 -6.52 19.16 18.55
N GLU A 383 -6.41 17.84 18.77
CA GLU A 383 -5.14 17.19 19.07
C GLU A 383 -4.34 16.84 17.79
N GLY A 384 -4.88 17.10 16.60
CA GLY A 384 -4.28 16.81 15.30
C GLY A 384 -4.45 15.38 14.82
N PHE A 385 -5.32 14.57 15.44
CA PHE A 385 -5.69 13.27 14.92
C PHE A 385 -6.70 13.40 13.78
N ILE A 386 -6.51 12.58 12.74
CA ILE A 386 -7.33 12.57 11.54
C ILE A 386 -8.24 11.36 11.57
N TYR A 387 -9.50 11.58 11.20
CA TYR A 387 -10.53 10.55 11.16
C TYR A 387 -11.16 10.48 9.79
N ILE A 388 -11.43 9.27 9.30
CA ILE A 388 -12.20 9.03 8.07
C ILE A 388 -13.59 8.55 8.44
N SER A 389 -14.59 9.22 7.88
CA SER A 389 -16.00 8.80 7.99
C SER A 389 -16.43 7.95 6.80
N GLY A 390 -15.86 8.14 5.62
CA GLY A 390 -16.21 7.38 4.41
C GLY A 390 -15.64 7.99 3.14
N ARG A 391 -16.14 7.51 1.97
CA ARG A 391 -15.76 8.04 0.66
C ARG A 391 -16.90 8.80 0.01
N LYS A 392 -16.61 9.92 -0.64
CA LYS A 392 -17.61 10.79 -1.32
C LYS A 392 -18.50 10.01 -2.29
N GLY A 393 -17.96 9.00 -2.99
CA GLY A 393 -18.71 8.19 -3.96
C GLY A 393 -19.44 6.98 -3.37
N ASP A 394 -19.18 6.63 -2.09
CA ASP A 394 -19.76 5.46 -1.42
C ASP A 394 -20.88 5.82 -0.42
N VAL A 395 -20.99 7.09 -0.05
CA VAL A 395 -22.00 7.58 0.90
C VAL A 395 -23.41 7.33 0.37
N ILE A 396 -24.27 6.71 1.19
CA ILE A 396 -25.66 6.41 0.87
C ILE A 396 -26.56 7.48 1.51
N ASN A 397 -27.46 8.08 0.72
CA ASN A 397 -28.38 9.10 1.22
C ASN A 397 -29.70 8.46 1.66
N VAL A 398 -29.86 8.28 2.96
CA VAL A 398 -31.07 7.70 3.55
C VAL A 398 -31.98 8.81 4.03
N GLY A 399 -32.96 9.21 3.21
CA GLY A 399 -33.93 10.24 3.60
C GLY A 399 -33.31 11.60 3.93
N GLY A 400 -32.22 11.99 3.29
CA GLY A 400 -31.47 13.23 3.54
C GLY A 400 -30.27 13.07 4.47
N VAL A 401 -30.14 11.93 5.17
CA VAL A 401 -28.98 11.65 6.03
C VAL A 401 -27.93 10.91 5.23
N LYS A 402 -26.70 11.45 5.20
CA LYS A 402 -25.53 10.83 4.55
C LYS A 402 -24.94 9.74 5.47
N VAL A 403 -25.04 8.48 5.06
CA VAL A 403 -24.54 7.33 5.80
C VAL A 403 -23.33 6.72 5.12
N SER A 404 -22.26 6.50 5.87
CA SER A 404 -21.09 5.75 5.43
C SER A 404 -21.35 4.25 5.50
N PRO A 405 -21.29 3.49 4.40
CA PRO A 405 -21.38 2.03 4.44
C PRO A 405 -20.34 1.38 5.36
N SER A 406 -19.14 1.93 5.40
CA SER A 406 -18.04 1.38 6.21
C SER A 406 -18.33 1.43 7.71
N GLU A 407 -19.04 2.43 8.20
CA GLU A 407 -19.46 2.53 9.60
C GLU A 407 -20.45 1.40 9.97
N VAL A 408 -21.37 1.10 9.06
CA VAL A 408 -22.35 0.02 9.23
C VAL A 408 -21.68 -1.35 9.16
N GLU A 409 -20.76 -1.52 8.22
CA GLU A 409 -19.98 -2.75 8.05
C GLU A 409 -19.12 -3.04 9.27
N GLU A 410 -18.46 -2.04 9.82
CA GLU A 410 -17.63 -2.17 11.01
C GLU A 410 -18.47 -2.57 12.23
N ALA A 411 -19.62 -1.94 12.42
CA ALA A 411 -20.55 -2.31 13.47
C ALA A 411 -21.08 -3.75 13.31
N ALA A 412 -21.36 -4.17 12.06
CA ALA A 412 -21.85 -5.50 11.76
C ALA A 412 -20.78 -6.59 11.99
N LEU A 413 -19.53 -6.33 11.63
CA LEU A 413 -18.41 -7.26 11.83
C LEU A 413 -18.11 -7.51 13.32
N ALA A 414 -18.59 -6.68 14.24
CA ALA A 414 -18.50 -6.91 15.65
C ALA A 414 -19.57 -7.89 16.20
N PHE A 415 -20.54 -8.30 15.36
CA PHE A 415 -21.54 -9.31 15.75
C PHE A 415 -20.96 -10.71 15.63
N GLU A 416 -21.03 -11.50 16.70
CA GLU A 416 -20.56 -12.89 16.71
C GLU A 416 -21.33 -13.73 15.68
N GLY A 417 -20.59 -14.33 14.74
CA GLY A 417 -21.15 -15.15 13.67
C GLY A 417 -21.20 -14.46 12.31
N ILE A 418 -20.73 -13.22 12.17
CA ILE A 418 -20.51 -12.56 10.89
C ILE A 418 -19.02 -12.63 10.55
N ASP A 419 -18.68 -13.32 9.46
CA ASP A 419 -17.31 -13.43 8.97
C ASP A 419 -16.93 -12.28 8.03
N ASP A 420 -17.88 -11.81 7.20
CA ASP A 420 -17.69 -10.71 6.25
C ASP A 420 -19.02 -10.05 5.92
N CYS A 421 -19.00 -8.79 5.51
CA CYS A 421 -20.20 -8.09 5.07
C CYS A 421 -19.88 -6.92 4.15
N ILE A 422 -20.92 -6.46 3.43
CA ILE A 422 -20.92 -5.21 2.69
C ILE A 422 -22.27 -4.52 2.84
N CYS A 423 -22.25 -3.22 3.10
CA CYS A 423 -23.43 -2.36 3.11
C CYS A 423 -23.55 -1.65 1.75
N ILE A 424 -24.72 -1.78 1.13
CA ILE A 424 -25.01 -1.21 -0.19
C ILE A 424 -26.30 -0.41 -0.16
N ALA A 425 -26.46 0.47 -1.16
CA ALA A 425 -27.73 1.17 -1.36
C ALA A 425 -28.77 0.22 -1.95
N GLN A 426 -29.99 0.31 -1.43
CA GLN A 426 -31.18 -0.33 -1.98
C GLN A 426 -32.23 0.75 -2.26
N GLU A 427 -32.85 0.73 -3.43
CA GLU A 427 -33.98 1.63 -3.71
C GLU A 427 -35.09 1.46 -2.68
N ASP A 428 -35.62 2.56 -2.14
CA ASP A 428 -36.66 2.58 -1.14
C ASP A 428 -37.68 3.68 -1.46
N LYS A 429 -38.95 3.32 -1.48
CA LYS A 429 -40.05 4.24 -1.88
C LYS A 429 -40.28 5.44 -0.96
N ILE A 430 -39.80 5.34 0.29
CA ILE A 430 -40.03 6.37 1.33
C ILE A 430 -38.81 7.29 1.45
N THR A 431 -37.63 6.71 1.52
CA THR A 431 -36.38 7.45 1.75
C THR A 431 -35.54 7.68 0.49
N GLY A 432 -36.03 7.24 -0.68
CA GLY A 432 -35.28 7.22 -1.94
C GLY A 432 -34.24 6.09 -1.94
N GLN A 433 -33.37 6.05 -0.96
CA GLN A 433 -32.42 4.97 -0.71
C GLN A 433 -32.54 4.47 0.76
N ALA A 434 -32.32 3.19 0.96
CA ALA A 434 -32.15 2.57 2.27
C ALA A 434 -30.89 1.70 2.27
N LEU A 435 -30.42 1.33 3.44
CA LEU A 435 -29.27 0.47 3.61
C LEU A 435 -29.69 -0.99 3.49
N LYS A 436 -28.90 -1.76 2.72
CA LYS A 436 -28.96 -3.21 2.62
C LYS A 436 -27.62 -3.81 3.04
N LEU A 437 -27.65 -4.73 3.99
CA LEU A 437 -26.45 -5.44 4.46
C LEU A 437 -26.40 -6.84 3.88
N LEU A 438 -25.41 -7.13 3.04
CA LEU A 438 -25.08 -8.47 2.57
C LEU A 438 -24.09 -9.09 3.58
N ILE A 439 -24.35 -10.32 4.02
CA ILE A 439 -23.66 -10.93 5.16
C ILE A 439 -23.13 -12.31 4.79
N VAL A 440 -21.88 -12.56 5.06
CA VAL A 440 -21.27 -13.89 5.08
C VAL A 440 -21.27 -14.37 6.53
N LEU A 441 -21.98 -15.46 6.81
CA LEU A 441 -22.06 -16.01 8.16
C LEU A 441 -20.97 -17.04 8.40
N HIS A 442 -20.52 -17.12 9.64
CA HIS A 442 -19.66 -18.19 10.10
C HIS A 442 -20.28 -19.55 9.82
N ARG A 443 -19.48 -20.54 9.44
CA ARG A 443 -19.95 -21.90 9.09
C ARG A 443 -20.74 -22.52 10.23
N GLY A 444 -21.97 -22.89 9.95
CA GLY A 444 -22.91 -23.47 10.94
C GLY A 444 -23.79 -22.44 11.66
N THR A 445 -23.63 -21.16 11.37
CA THR A 445 -24.51 -20.10 11.89
C THR A 445 -25.70 -19.88 10.94
N THR A 446 -26.86 -19.53 11.49
CA THR A 446 -28.06 -19.16 10.74
C THR A 446 -28.33 -17.67 10.84
N LEU A 447 -28.77 -17.06 9.72
CA LEU A 447 -29.11 -15.64 9.67
C LEU A 447 -30.28 -15.33 10.63
N ASN A 448 -30.02 -14.46 11.61
CA ASN A 448 -31.04 -13.95 12.50
C ASN A 448 -31.09 -12.41 12.41
N ILE A 449 -31.87 -11.93 11.45
CA ILE A 449 -32.00 -10.49 11.13
C ILE A 449 -32.36 -9.68 12.38
N ARG A 450 -33.30 -10.17 13.21
CA ARG A 450 -33.75 -9.45 14.38
C ARG A 450 -32.61 -9.21 15.38
N LYS A 451 -31.83 -10.25 15.69
CA LYS A 451 -30.70 -10.12 16.64
C LYS A 451 -29.61 -9.19 16.06
N ILE A 452 -29.31 -9.28 14.76
CA ILE A 452 -28.33 -8.41 14.12
C ILE A 452 -28.81 -6.96 14.14
N SER A 453 -30.10 -6.70 13.82
CA SER A 453 -30.68 -5.36 13.81
C SER A 453 -30.71 -4.74 15.23
N GLU A 454 -31.09 -5.53 16.25
CA GLU A 454 -31.07 -5.10 17.64
C GLU A 454 -29.63 -4.76 18.09
N PHE A 455 -28.67 -5.63 17.77
CA PHE A 455 -27.25 -5.42 18.07
C PHE A 455 -26.69 -4.14 17.40
N LEU A 456 -27.04 -3.89 16.15
CA LEU A 456 -26.64 -2.68 15.44
C LEU A 456 -27.31 -1.43 16.05
N GLY A 457 -28.59 -1.50 16.38
CA GLY A 457 -29.31 -0.39 17.00
C GLY A 457 -28.79 0.06 18.36
N GLU A 458 -28.04 -0.80 19.05
CA GLU A 458 -27.35 -0.45 20.30
C GLU A 458 -26.01 0.27 20.05
N ARG A 459 -25.48 0.28 18.82
CA ARG A 459 -24.11 0.72 18.49
C ARG A 459 -24.02 1.86 17.51
N ILE A 460 -25.01 1.96 16.61
CA ILE A 460 -25.09 3.02 15.61
C ILE A 460 -26.47 3.68 15.65
N GLU A 461 -26.56 4.89 15.12
CA GLU A 461 -27.78 5.65 15.06
C GLU A 461 -28.89 4.90 14.27
N ALA A 462 -30.13 5.00 14.70
CA ALA A 462 -31.27 4.27 14.12
C ALA A 462 -31.38 4.42 12.57
N VAL A 463 -31.05 5.60 12.02
CA VAL A 463 -31.06 5.85 10.60
C VAL A 463 -29.98 5.07 9.84
N LYS A 464 -28.92 4.64 10.54
CA LYS A 464 -27.78 3.88 10.01
C LYS A 464 -27.98 2.37 10.12
N VAL A 465 -29.03 1.91 10.81
CA VAL A 465 -29.36 0.48 10.90
C VAL A 465 -29.95 0.01 9.57
N PRO A 466 -29.38 -1.02 8.92
CA PRO A 466 -29.91 -1.51 7.65
C PRO A 466 -31.38 -1.94 7.74
N ARG A 467 -32.13 -1.61 6.72
CA ARG A 467 -33.53 -2.04 6.59
C ARG A 467 -33.64 -3.41 5.93
N TYR A 468 -32.68 -3.74 5.05
CA TYR A 468 -32.65 -4.97 4.30
C TYR A 468 -31.41 -5.79 4.66
N TYR A 469 -31.54 -7.11 4.75
CA TYR A 469 -30.48 -8.05 5.07
C TYR A 469 -30.56 -9.25 4.14
N GLU A 470 -29.40 -9.71 3.66
CA GLU A 470 -29.31 -10.87 2.80
C GLU A 470 -28.06 -11.69 3.15
N GLN A 471 -28.19 -13.01 3.24
CA GLN A 471 -27.06 -13.91 3.40
C GLN A 471 -26.47 -14.20 2.02
N VAL A 472 -25.14 -14.09 1.91
CA VAL A 472 -24.38 -14.42 0.70
C VAL A 472 -23.26 -15.40 1.05
N GLU A 473 -22.78 -16.13 0.05
CA GLU A 473 -21.68 -17.09 0.26
C GLU A 473 -20.33 -16.39 0.44
N ARG A 474 -20.13 -15.27 -0.26
CA ARG A 474 -18.90 -14.48 -0.21
C ARG A 474 -19.14 -13.01 -0.57
N ILE A 475 -18.23 -12.14 -0.14
CA ILE A 475 -18.14 -10.77 -0.63
C ILE A 475 -17.08 -10.71 -1.73
N GLU A 476 -17.45 -10.16 -2.90
CA GLU A 476 -16.55 -10.04 -4.03
C GLU A 476 -15.45 -9.02 -3.73
N ARG A 477 -14.21 -9.41 -4.08
CA ARG A 477 -13.02 -8.61 -3.81
C ARG A 477 -12.20 -8.42 -5.08
N THR A 478 -11.55 -7.28 -5.16
CA THR A 478 -10.52 -7.04 -6.17
C THR A 478 -9.32 -7.98 -5.93
N TYR A 479 -8.48 -8.16 -6.93
CA TYR A 479 -7.30 -9.04 -6.85
C TYR A 479 -6.34 -8.70 -5.68
N ASN A 480 -6.37 -7.46 -5.18
CA ASN A 480 -5.60 -7.01 -4.01
C ASN A 480 -6.35 -7.13 -2.68
N GLY A 481 -7.46 -7.86 -2.64
CA GLY A 481 -8.22 -8.19 -1.44
C GLY A 481 -9.17 -7.11 -0.92
N LYS A 482 -9.30 -5.96 -1.60
CA LYS A 482 -10.29 -4.93 -1.25
C LYS A 482 -11.69 -5.34 -1.70
N ILE A 483 -12.73 -4.94 -0.96
CA ILE A 483 -14.13 -5.13 -1.39
C ILE A 483 -14.34 -4.46 -2.76
N ASP A 484 -14.85 -5.23 -3.72
CA ASP A 484 -15.21 -4.72 -5.04
C ASP A 484 -16.62 -4.10 -5.00
N ARG A 485 -16.71 -2.87 -4.51
CA ARG A 485 -18.00 -2.16 -4.39
C ARG A 485 -18.71 -1.94 -5.73
N LYS A 486 -17.99 -2.01 -6.86
CA LYS A 486 -18.61 -1.86 -8.19
C LYS A 486 -19.45 -3.05 -8.60
N TYR A 487 -19.04 -4.24 -8.18
CA TYR A 487 -19.82 -5.45 -8.40
C TYR A 487 -21.23 -5.35 -7.81
N TYR A 488 -21.40 -4.49 -6.79
CA TYR A 488 -22.65 -4.31 -6.04
C TYR A 488 -23.41 -3.02 -6.36
N ARG A 489 -22.98 -2.24 -7.35
CA ARG A 489 -23.64 -1.00 -7.81
C ARG A 489 -24.58 -1.22 -8.96
#